data_4b0f783df10f0d792b85db98bd95a2b8
#
_entry.id   4b0f783df10f0d792b85db98bd95a2b8
#
_cell.length_a   1.000
_cell.length_b   1.000
_cell.length_c   1.000
_cell.angle_alpha   90.00
_cell.angle_beta   90.00
_cell.angle_gamma   90.00
#
_symmetry.space_group_name_H-M   'P 1'
#
loop_
_entity.id
_entity.type
_entity.pdbx_description
1 polymer ?
#
loop_
_entity_poly.entity_id
_entity_poly.type
_entity_poly.pdbx_seq_one_letter_code
_entity_poly.pdbx_strand_id
1 'polypeptide(L)'
;YTKQIRKTPIVVNDSLGFFTSRTFGTYLDEGVRLLTEGVHPIQIDNLGKAIGMPVGPLMVYDEVSLELSRKAWVTWSEMGVLDNWGDGTITRNVIDTMVGEHSRGGRHHGGGFYEYGEDGSKTIWPGLMDLYYDADASIAEDDIKDRLLFRQVIEALKCLETGVLRSVADGNIGSIMGIG
;
A
#
# COMPACT_ATOMS: atom_id res chain seq x y z
N TYR A 1 -10.66 24.52 13.52
CA TYR A 1 -10.81 23.12 14.02
C TYR A 1 -9.52 22.32 13.86
N THR A 2 -8.95 22.15 12.63
CA THR A 2 -7.76 21.31 12.37
C THR A 2 -6.54 21.71 13.19
N LYS A 3 -6.29 23.01 13.37
CA LYS A 3 -5.22 23.54 14.24
C LYS A 3 -5.45 23.17 15.72
N GLN A 4 -6.71 23.15 16.19
CA GLN A 4 -7.04 22.78 17.58
C GLN A 4 -6.72 21.30 17.87
N ILE A 5 -6.93 20.41 16.90
CA ILE A 5 -6.58 18.99 17.00
C ILE A 5 -5.14 18.70 16.56
N ARG A 6 -4.33 19.73 16.36
CA ARG A 6 -2.91 19.66 15.96
C ARG A 6 -2.67 18.87 14.67
N LYS A 7 -3.55 19.02 13.70
CA LYS A 7 -3.39 18.45 12.35
C LYS A 7 -3.09 19.53 11.34
N THR A 8 -2.21 19.24 10.40
CA THR A 8 -1.90 20.13 9.27
C THR A 8 -2.87 19.81 8.14
N PRO A 9 -3.77 20.73 7.76
CA PRO A 9 -4.71 20.51 6.69
C PRO A 9 -4.09 20.82 5.33
N ILE A 10 -4.50 20.07 4.33
CA ILE A 10 -4.42 20.46 2.92
C ILE A 10 -5.82 20.50 2.34
N VAL A 11 -6.02 21.26 1.28
CA VAL A 11 -7.31 21.36 0.59
C VAL A 11 -7.19 20.70 -0.78
N VAL A 12 -7.99 19.67 -0.99
CA VAL A 12 -8.02 18.93 -2.25
C VAL A 12 -9.42 18.94 -2.83
N ASN A 13 -9.55 18.69 -4.13
CA ASN A 13 -10.84 18.46 -4.76
C ASN A 13 -11.30 17.02 -4.57
N ASP A 14 -12.60 16.80 -4.71
CA ASP A 14 -13.20 15.47 -4.52
C ASP A 14 -12.68 14.47 -5.56
N SER A 15 -12.28 13.31 -5.07
CA SER A 15 -11.84 12.18 -5.86
C SER A 15 -11.85 10.94 -4.98
N LEU A 16 -12.02 9.77 -5.56
CA LEU A 16 -11.92 8.50 -4.83
C LEU A 16 -10.53 8.37 -4.19
N GLY A 17 -10.49 8.21 -2.85
CA GLY A 17 -9.24 8.17 -2.07
C GLY A 17 -8.55 9.54 -1.91
N PHE A 18 -9.13 10.61 -2.40
CA PHE A 18 -8.57 11.97 -2.40
C PHE A 18 -7.12 11.98 -2.92
N PHE A 19 -6.20 12.61 -2.19
CA PHE A 19 -4.78 12.66 -2.54
C PHE A 19 -3.97 11.61 -1.77
N THR A 20 -4.02 11.64 -0.45
CA THR A 20 -3.11 10.82 0.39
C THR A 20 -3.38 9.33 0.26
N SER A 21 -4.63 8.89 0.37
CA SER A 21 -4.97 7.46 0.22
C SER A 21 -4.69 6.96 -1.19
N ARG A 22 -4.90 7.79 -2.19
CA ARG A 22 -4.64 7.47 -3.59
C ARG A 22 -3.15 7.28 -3.85
N THR A 23 -2.31 8.23 -3.41
CA THR A 23 -0.86 8.14 -3.56
C THR A 23 -0.28 7.00 -2.73
N PHE A 24 -0.69 6.88 -1.46
CA PHE A 24 -0.24 5.82 -0.57
C PHE A 24 -0.64 4.42 -1.07
N GLY A 25 -1.83 4.29 -1.65
CA GLY A 25 -2.30 3.03 -2.24
C GLY A 25 -1.34 2.48 -3.30
N THR A 26 -0.66 3.35 -4.06
CA THR A 26 0.31 2.90 -5.06
C THR A 26 1.58 2.32 -4.45
N TYR A 27 1.98 2.77 -3.26
CA TYR A 27 3.08 2.17 -2.50
C TYR A 27 2.74 0.74 -2.05
N LEU A 28 1.51 0.54 -1.57
CA LEU A 28 1.02 -0.76 -1.16
C LEU A 28 0.90 -1.72 -2.36
N ASP A 29 0.31 -1.23 -3.46
CA ASP A 29 0.17 -1.99 -4.71
C ASP A 29 1.52 -2.44 -5.24
N GLU A 30 2.52 -1.56 -5.25
CA GLU A 30 3.86 -1.90 -5.72
C GLU A 30 4.56 -2.92 -4.82
N GLY A 31 4.37 -2.84 -3.51
CA GLY A 31 4.87 -3.86 -2.58
C GLY A 31 4.31 -5.25 -2.86
N VAL A 32 3.02 -5.34 -3.17
CA VAL A 32 2.38 -6.61 -3.55
C VAL A 32 2.85 -7.09 -4.93
N ARG A 33 3.07 -6.19 -5.89
CA ARG A 33 3.63 -6.55 -7.21
C ARG A 33 5.02 -7.17 -7.07
N LEU A 34 5.90 -6.53 -6.29
CA LEU A 34 7.23 -7.05 -6.00
C LEU A 34 7.17 -8.43 -5.33
N LEU A 35 6.21 -8.65 -4.43
CA LEU A 35 5.96 -9.95 -3.83
C LEU A 35 5.63 -11.02 -4.89
N THR A 36 4.73 -10.70 -5.84
CA THR A 36 4.36 -11.64 -6.91
C THR A 36 5.47 -11.86 -7.95
N GLU A 37 6.47 -10.99 -7.98
CA GLU A 37 7.68 -11.13 -8.79
C GLU A 37 8.79 -11.94 -8.07
N GLY A 38 8.49 -12.52 -6.91
CA GLY A 38 9.37 -13.41 -6.17
C GLY A 38 10.28 -12.74 -5.15
N VAL A 39 10.21 -11.41 -4.99
CA VAL A 39 11.06 -10.68 -4.01
C VAL A 39 10.71 -11.11 -2.59
N HIS A 40 11.74 -11.33 -1.77
CA HIS A 40 11.57 -11.73 -0.37
C HIS A 40 10.77 -10.66 0.42
N PRO A 41 9.68 -11.02 1.13
CA PRO A 41 8.78 -10.05 1.79
C PRO A 41 9.49 -9.10 2.75
N ILE A 42 10.46 -9.61 3.54
CA ILE A 42 11.25 -8.79 4.47
C ILE A 42 12.12 -7.76 3.71
N GLN A 43 12.63 -8.14 2.54
CA GLN A 43 13.41 -7.21 1.71
C GLN A 43 12.54 -6.07 1.19
N ILE A 44 11.33 -6.36 0.71
CA ILE A 44 10.35 -5.36 0.27
C ILE A 44 10.09 -4.34 1.38
N ASP A 45 9.76 -4.82 2.58
CA ASP A 45 9.43 -3.94 3.70
C ASP A 45 10.65 -3.16 4.22
N ASN A 46 11.83 -3.76 4.22
CA ASN A 46 13.06 -3.06 4.63
C ASN A 46 13.47 -1.99 3.62
N LEU A 47 13.36 -2.25 2.32
CA LEU A 47 13.67 -1.26 1.28
C LEU A 47 12.62 -0.13 1.26
N GLY A 48 11.36 -0.43 1.54
CA GLY A 48 10.33 0.60 1.79
C GLY A 48 10.73 1.55 2.92
N LYS A 49 11.22 1.02 4.03
CA LYS A 49 11.76 1.86 5.13
C LYS A 49 13.04 2.60 4.74
N ALA A 50 13.90 1.99 3.94
CA ALA A 50 15.15 2.60 3.50
C ALA A 50 14.95 3.84 2.60
N ILE A 51 13.84 3.93 1.87
CA ILE A 51 13.47 5.13 1.09
C ILE A 51 12.79 6.22 1.93
N GLY A 52 12.64 6.03 3.24
CA GLY A 52 12.10 7.01 4.18
C GLY A 52 10.69 6.71 4.70
N MET A 53 10.02 5.68 4.21
CA MET A 53 8.69 5.32 4.72
C MET A 53 8.76 4.78 6.16
N PRO A 54 7.84 5.17 7.05
CA PRO A 54 7.87 4.74 8.46
C PRO A 54 7.63 3.23 8.61
N VAL A 55 6.91 2.62 7.70
CA VAL A 55 6.54 1.21 7.72
C VAL A 55 6.62 0.63 6.29
N GLY A 56 7.02 -0.63 6.17
CA GLY A 56 7.06 -1.32 4.89
C GLY A 56 5.66 -1.61 4.33
N PRO A 57 5.52 -1.76 2.99
CA PRO A 57 4.21 -1.80 2.33
C PRO A 57 3.36 -3.02 2.74
N LEU A 58 3.98 -4.19 2.90
CA LEU A 58 3.25 -5.40 3.28
C LEU A 58 2.78 -5.34 4.74
N MET A 59 3.62 -4.82 5.64
CA MET A 59 3.24 -4.63 7.03
C MET A 59 2.12 -3.60 7.18
N VAL A 60 2.12 -2.54 6.39
CA VAL A 60 1.02 -1.56 6.40
C VAL A 60 -0.29 -2.19 5.93
N TYR A 61 -0.25 -3.05 4.92
CA TYR A 61 -1.45 -3.77 4.50
C TYR A 61 -2.08 -4.57 5.64
N ASP A 62 -1.27 -5.24 6.44
CA ASP A 62 -1.76 -5.98 7.61
C ASP A 62 -2.40 -5.04 8.66
N GLU A 63 -1.77 -3.89 8.92
CA GLU A 63 -2.29 -2.90 9.88
C GLU A 63 -3.59 -2.23 9.40
N VAL A 64 -3.71 -1.97 8.09
CA VAL A 64 -4.93 -1.38 7.48
C VAL A 64 -6.03 -2.41 7.31
N SER A 65 -5.70 -3.69 7.22
CA SER A 65 -6.56 -4.85 6.95
C SER A 65 -6.76 -5.16 5.47
N LEU A 66 -6.31 -6.34 5.08
CA LEU A 66 -6.56 -6.93 3.75
C LEU A 66 -8.08 -7.12 3.51
N GLU A 67 -8.81 -7.50 4.55
CA GLU A 67 -10.27 -7.65 4.50
C GLU A 67 -10.98 -6.33 4.19
N LEU A 68 -10.49 -5.22 4.75
CA LEU A 68 -11.03 -3.89 4.45
C LEU A 68 -10.78 -3.52 2.98
N SER A 69 -9.57 -3.76 2.48
CA SER A 69 -9.22 -3.51 1.07
C SER A 69 -10.08 -4.33 0.12
N ARG A 70 -10.30 -5.60 0.44
CA ARG A 70 -11.18 -6.49 -0.32
C ARG A 70 -12.61 -5.95 -0.41
N LYS A 71 -13.19 -5.54 0.72
CA LYS A 71 -14.52 -4.94 0.77
C LYS A 71 -14.61 -3.63 -0.01
N ALA A 72 -13.59 -2.78 0.10
CA ALA A 72 -13.54 -1.53 -0.64
C ALA A 72 -13.56 -1.78 -2.16
N TRP A 73 -12.80 -2.75 -2.66
CA TRP A 73 -12.81 -3.08 -4.09
C TRP A 73 -14.13 -3.63 -4.59
N VAL A 74 -14.83 -4.46 -3.81
CA VAL A 74 -16.19 -4.90 -4.17
C VAL A 74 -17.10 -3.70 -4.33
N THR A 75 -17.12 -2.81 -3.34
CA THR A 75 -17.93 -1.59 -3.38
C THR A 75 -17.59 -0.71 -4.58
N TRP A 76 -16.29 -0.47 -4.84
CA TRP A 76 -15.86 0.36 -5.97
C TRP A 76 -16.18 -0.27 -7.33
N SER A 77 -16.14 -1.60 -7.42
CA SER A 77 -16.57 -2.33 -8.61
C SER A 77 -18.05 -2.14 -8.88
N GLU A 78 -18.88 -2.26 -7.84
CA GLU A 78 -20.32 -2.03 -7.92
C GLU A 78 -20.66 -0.59 -8.31
N MET A 79 -19.86 0.37 -7.89
CA MET A 79 -19.98 1.78 -8.25
C MET A 79 -19.42 2.12 -9.64
N GLY A 80 -18.73 1.19 -10.31
CA GLY A 80 -18.13 1.41 -11.63
C GLY A 80 -16.95 2.40 -11.62
N VAL A 81 -16.23 2.54 -10.50
CA VAL A 81 -15.15 3.54 -10.33
C VAL A 81 -13.75 2.93 -10.27
N LEU A 82 -13.61 1.62 -10.45
CA LEU A 82 -12.31 0.92 -10.37
C LEU A 82 -11.31 1.38 -11.44
N ASP A 83 -11.78 1.73 -12.63
CA ASP A 83 -10.91 2.14 -13.74
C ASP A 83 -10.08 3.39 -13.42
N ASN A 84 -10.52 4.17 -12.44
CA ASN A 84 -9.81 5.36 -11.98
C ASN A 84 -8.54 5.05 -11.16
N TRP A 85 -8.37 3.79 -10.71
CA TRP A 85 -7.25 3.35 -9.85
C TRP A 85 -6.15 2.58 -10.61
N GLY A 86 -6.30 2.44 -11.93
CA GLY A 86 -5.41 1.65 -12.76
C GLY A 86 -5.62 0.14 -12.60
N ASP A 87 -4.70 -0.65 -13.15
CA ASP A 87 -4.79 -2.11 -13.08
C ASP A 87 -4.39 -2.64 -11.70
N GLY A 88 -5.34 -2.71 -10.79
CA GLY A 88 -5.19 -3.33 -9.46
C GLY A 88 -5.37 -4.85 -9.44
N THR A 89 -5.43 -5.52 -10.58
CA THR A 89 -5.76 -6.95 -10.70
C THR A 89 -4.80 -7.83 -9.91
N ILE A 90 -3.49 -7.57 -9.99
CA ILE A 90 -2.47 -8.36 -9.28
C ILE A 90 -2.71 -8.29 -7.77
N THR A 91 -2.80 -7.08 -7.23
CA THR A 91 -3.01 -6.87 -5.79
C THR A 91 -4.33 -7.46 -5.32
N ARG A 92 -5.39 -7.34 -6.12
CA ARG A 92 -6.69 -7.95 -5.83
C ARG A 92 -6.59 -9.46 -5.73
N ASN A 93 -5.94 -10.11 -6.70
CA ASN A 93 -5.77 -11.55 -6.70
C ASN A 93 -5.01 -12.04 -5.46
N VAL A 94 -3.92 -11.34 -5.09
CA VAL A 94 -3.18 -11.69 -3.87
C VAL A 94 -4.06 -11.54 -2.63
N ILE A 95 -4.82 -10.46 -2.51
CA ILE A 95 -5.69 -10.26 -1.35
C ILE A 95 -6.85 -11.27 -1.35
N ASP A 96 -7.41 -11.60 -2.49
CA ASP A 96 -8.46 -12.64 -2.57
C ASP A 96 -7.92 -14.02 -2.17
N THR A 97 -6.69 -14.37 -2.56
CA THR A 97 -6.01 -15.58 -2.09
C THR A 97 -5.78 -15.53 -0.58
N MET A 98 -5.20 -14.44 -0.06
CA MET A 98 -4.92 -14.32 1.38
C MET A 98 -6.19 -14.39 2.22
N VAL A 99 -7.20 -13.64 1.87
CA VAL A 99 -8.44 -13.55 2.65
C VAL A 99 -9.38 -14.73 2.38
N GLY A 100 -9.56 -15.08 1.11
CA GLY A 100 -10.55 -16.08 0.69
C GLY A 100 -10.09 -17.53 0.90
N GLU A 101 -8.83 -17.83 0.58
CA GLU A 101 -8.32 -19.21 0.64
C GLU A 101 -7.62 -19.50 1.97
N HIS A 102 -6.92 -18.52 2.53
CA HIS A 102 -6.10 -18.70 3.73
C HIS A 102 -6.67 -18.04 4.99
N SER A 103 -7.81 -17.34 4.90
CA SER A 103 -8.45 -16.64 6.02
C SER A 103 -7.54 -15.62 6.72
N ARG A 104 -6.66 -14.97 5.95
CA ARG A 104 -5.66 -14.03 6.44
C ARG A 104 -6.05 -12.59 6.08
N GLY A 105 -6.88 -11.99 6.92
CA GLY A 105 -7.48 -10.68 6.66
C GLY A 105 -6.67 -9.48 7.18
N GLY A 106 -5.49 -9.72 7.77
CA GLY A 106 -4.64 -8.72 8.39
C GLY A 106 -4.53 -8.90 9.91
N ARG A 107 -3.80 -8.01 10.57
CA ARG A 107 -3.43 -8.13 12.00
C ARG A 107 -4.61 -8.45 12.92
N HIS A 108 -5.75 -7.81 12.74
CA HIS A 108 -6.94 -7.99 13.58
C HIS A 108 -7.85 -9.14 13.15
N HIS A 109 -7.44 -9.91 12.13
CA HIS A 109 -8.20 -11.01 11.54
C HIS A 109 -7.36 -12.30 11.47
N GLY A 110 -6.58 -12.59 12.52
CA GLY A 110 -5.78 -13.80 12.59
C GLY A 110 -4.43 -13.75 11.86
N GLY A 111 -4.00 -12.56 11.46
CA GLY A 111 -2.78 -12.34 10.66
C GLY A 111 -3.09 -12.02 9.20
N GLY A 112 -2.09 -11.58 8.48
CA GLY A 112 -2.12 -11.27 7.06
C GLY A 112 -0.86 -11.81 6.39
N PHE A 113 -0.05 -10.94 5.80
CA PHE A 113 1.29 -11.29 5.34
C PHE A 113 2.23 -11.68 6.47
N TYR A 114 1.92 -11.18 7.67
CA TYR A 114 2.64 -11.49 8.91
C TYR A 114 1.80 -12.30 9.88
N GLU A 115 2.48 -13.01 10.75
CA GLU A 115 1.95 -13.56 11.98
C GLU A 115 2.32 -12.67 13.16
N TYR A 116 1.44 -12.59 14.13
CA TYR A 116 1.57 -11.73 15.30
C TYR A 116 1.48 -12.58 16.57
N GLY A 117 2.60 -12.69 17.29
CA GLY A 117 2.66 -13.40 18.55
C GLY A 117 2.04 -12.58 19.70
N GLU A 118 1.58 -13.28 20.75
CA GLU A 118 1.06 -12.66 21.97
C GLU A 118 2.12 -11.82 22.70
N ASP A 119 3.39 -12.14 22.51
CA ASP A 119 4.56 -11.41 23.00
C ASP A 119 4.87 -10.15 22.19
N GLY A 120 4.10 -9.85 21.14
CA GLY A 120 4.31 -8.74 20.23
C GLY A 120 5.31 -9.04 19.10
N SER A 121 5.79 -10.26 18.99
CA SER A 121 6.63 -10.69 17.86
C SER A 121 5.88 -10.61 16.53
N LYS A 122 6.62 -10.37 15.45
CA LYS A 122 6.09 -10.33 14.09
C LYS A 122 7.01 -11.15 13.20
N THR A 123 6.47 -12.14 12.54
CA THR A 123 7.20 -12.98 11.58
C THR A 123 6.43 -13.07 10.27
N ILE A 124 7.12 -13.25 9.16
CA ILE A 124 6.44 -13.53 7.89
C ILE A 124 5.65 -14.83 8.05
N TRP A 125 4.43 -14.83 7.57
CA TRP A 125 3.65 -16.05 7.47
C TRP A 125 4.36 -17.06 6.54
N PRO A 126 4.68 -18.28 7.01
CA PRO A 126 5.41 -19.27 6.20
C PRO A 126 4.76 -19.55 4.85
N GLY A 127 3.42 -19.64 4.80
CA GLY A 127 2.69 -19.86 3.55
C GLY A 127 2.88 -18.73 2.52
N LEU A 128 3.23 -17.52 2.92
CA LEU A 128 3.55 -16.44 1.99
C LEU A 128 4.81 -16.74 1.19
N MET A 129 5.80 -17.37 1.85
CA MET A 129 7.04 -17.78 1.21
C MET A 129 6.78 -18.88 0.19
N ASP A 130 5.94 -19.87 0.54
CA ASP A 130 5.57 -20.96 -0.35
C ASP A 130 4.79 -20.51 -1.58
N LEU A 131 3.96 -19.45 -1.42
CA LEU A 131 3.10 -18.94 -2.49
C LEU A 131 3.83 -18.02 -3.47
N TYR A 132 4.75 -17.19 -2.98
CA TYR A 132 5.24 -16.06 -3.77
C TYR A 132 6.76 -15.91 -3.82
N TYR A 133 7.51 -16.42 -2.85
CA TYR A 133 8.95 -16.21 -2.84
C TYR A 133 9.64 -17.08 -3.90
N ASP A 134 10.53 -16.48 -4.67
CA ASP A 134 11.40 -17.17 -5.62
C ASP A 134 12.87 -16.81 -5.31
N ALA A 135 13.65 -17.79 -4.90
CA ALA A 135 15.06 -17.61 -4.58
C ALA A 135 15.92 -17.22 -5.81
N ASP A 136 15.44 -17.52 -7.00
CA ASP A 136 16.11 -17.17 -8.27
C ASP A 136 15.67 -15.79 -8.80
N ALA A 137 14.66 -15.16 -8.18
CA ALA A 137 14.26 -13.81 -8.53
C ALA A 137 15.39 -12.81 -8.26
N SER A 138 15.78 -12.08 -9.28
CA SER A 138 16.91 -11.15 -9.21
C SER A 138 16.49 -9.76 -9.68
N ILE A 139 15.90 -8.98 -8.76
CA ILE A 139 15.61 -7.55 -8.97
C ILE A 139 16.59 -6.75 -8.12
N ALA A 140 17.29 -5.80 -8.73
CA ALA A 140 18.26 -4.97 -8.01
C ALA A 140 17.57 -4.16 -6.90
N GLU A 141 18.23 -4.00 -5.75
CA GLU A 141 17.66 -3.25 -4.61
C GLU A 141 17.31 -1.80 -4.98
N ASP A 142 18.11 -1.17 -5.83
CA ASP A 142 17.84 0.19 -6.27
C ASP A 142 16.60 0.25 -7.16
N ASP A 143 16.35 -0.74 -8.02
CA ASP A 143 15.11 -0.83 -8.80
C ASP A 143 13.89 -1.01 -7.90
N ILE A 144 14.00 -1.81 -6.83
CA ILE A 144 12.91 -1.99 -5.85
C ILE A 144 12.62 -0.65 -5.14
N LYS A 145 13.66 0.06 -4.69
CA LYS A 145 13.52 1.37 -4.05
C LYS A 145 12.88 2.39 -4.99
N ASP A 146 13.37 2.46 -6.21
CA ASP A 146 12.86 3.38 -7.24
C ASP A 146 11.38 3.08 -7.56
N ARG A 147 11.01 1.83 -7.71
CA ARG A 147 9.63 1.42 -7.94
C ARG A 147 8.72 1.85 -6.79
N LEU A 148 9.08 1.55 -5.55
CA LEU A 148 8.32 1.93 -4.36
C LEU A 148 8.18 3.44 -4.20
N LEU A 149 9.21 4.20 -4.55
CA LEU A 149 9.19 5.67 -4.48
C LEU A 149 8.44 6.29 -5.66
N PHE A 150 8.82 5.96 -6.88
CA PHE A 150 8.31 6.65 -8.07
C PHE A 150 6.86 6.32 -8.37
N ARG A 151 6.32 5.19 -7.95
CA ARG A 151 4.88 4.93 -8.04
C ARG A 151 4.07 5.99 -7.29
N GLN A 152 4.54 6.40 -6.12
CA GLN A 152 3.91 7.46 -5.32
C GLN A 152 4.08 8.83 -6.00
N VAL A 153 5.30 9.13 -6.48
CA VAL A 153 5.59 10.40 -7.17
C VAL A 153 4.72 10.56 -8.42
N ILE A 154 4.62 9.51 -9.25
CA ILE A 154 3.80 9.52 -10.46
C ILE A 154 2.34 9.76 -10.12
N GLU A 155 1.82 9.10 -9.10
CA GLU A 155 0.42 9.30 -8.71
C GLU A 155 0.16 10.69 -8.11
N ALA A 156 1.12 11.25 -7.37
CA ALA A 156 1.03 12.62 -6.89
C ALA A 156 1.00 13.64 -8.05
N LEU A 157 1.82 13.42 -9.08
CA LEU A 157 1.79 14.24 -10.31
C LEU A 157 0.46 14.12 -11.05
N LYS A 158 -0.11 12.91 -11.16
CA LYS A 158 -1.44 12.71 -11.74
C LYS A 158 -2.53 13.42 -10.92
N CYS A 159 -2.44 13.41 -9.60
CA CYS A 159 -3.36 14.16 -8.75
C CYS A 159 -3.28 15.67 -9.00
N LEU A 160 -2.10 16.20 -9.29
CA LEU A 160 -1.92 17.59 -9.67
C LEU A 160 -2.48 17.86 -11.08
N GLU A 161 -2.16 17.02 -12.05
CA GLU A 161 -2.61 17.13 -13.45
C GLU A 161 -4.14 17.08 -13.57
N THR A 162 -4.77 16.15 -12.83
CA THR A 162 -6.23 15.97 -12.83
C THR A 162 -6.98 16.96 -11.92
N GLY A 163 -6.26 17.85 -11.26
CA GLY A 163 -6.84 18.88 -10.39
C GLY A 163 -7.34 18.37 -9.05
N VAL A 164 -7.01 17.16 -8.64
CA VAL A 164 -7.29 16.67 -7.26
C VAL A 164 -6.47 17.49 -6.27
N LEU A 165 -5.17 17.68 -6.53
CA LEU A 165 -4.34 18.66 -5.83
C LEU A 165 -4.54 20.05 -6.44
N ARG A 166 -4.62 21.06 -5.57
CA ARG A 166 -4.77 22.47 -5.97
C ARG A 166 -3.46 23.19 -6.14
N SER A 167 -2.41 22.68 -5.50
CA SER A 167 -1.08 23.28 -5.57
C SER A 167 0.01 22.24 -5.27
N VAL A 168 1.22 22.53 -5.75
CA VAL A 168 2.42 21.73 -5.42
C VAL A 168 2.71 21.80 -3.91
N ALA A 169 2.44 22.94 -3.27
CA ALA A 169 2.65 23.08 -1.83
C ALA A 169 1.76 22.15 -1.01
N ASP A 170 0.47 22.03 -1.37
CA ASP A 170 -0.45 21.08 -0.73
C ASP A 170 0.00 19.64 -0.97
N GLY A 171 0.50 19.32 -2.16
CA GLY A 171 1.07 18.02 -2.48
C GLY A 171 2.27 17.67 -1.60
N ASN A 172 3.23 18.58 -1.47
CA ASN A 172 4.41 18.38 -0.63
C ASN A 172 4.05 18.22 0.85
N ILE A 173 3.16 19.07 1.36
CA ILE A 173 2.69 19.00 2.75
C ILE A 173 1.95 17.67 2.98
N GLY A 174 1.03 17.32 2.09
CA GLY A 174 0.25 16.08 2.20
C GLY A 174 1.10 14.82 2.10
N SER A 175 2.13 14.81 1.27
CA SER A 175 3.07 13.69 1.17
C SER A 175 3.86 13.52 2.47
N ILE A 176 4.54 14.58 2.93
CA ILE A 176 5.43 14.50 4.10
C ILE A 176 4.65 14.27 5.41
N MET A 177 3.51 14.94 5.58
CA MET A 177 2.76 14.92 6.84
C MET A 177 1.65 13.88 6.88
N GLY A 178 1.26 13.33 5.74
CA GLY A 178 0.14 12.40 5.63
C GLY A 178 0.49 11.00 5.16
N ILE A 179 1.61 10.85 4.45
CA ILE A 179 2.03 9.56 3.91
C ILE A 179 3.29 9.05 4.64
N GLY A 180 4.27 9.90 4.87
CA GLY A 180 5.52 9.56 5.54
C GLY A 180 6.74 10.26 4.97
#